data_2e3126d1f2084d8e64690ba0ea96515b
#
_entry.id   2e3126d1f2084d8e64690ba0ea96515b
#
_cell.length_a   1.000
_cell.length_b   1.000
_cell.length_c   1.000
_cell.angle_alpha   90.00
_cell.angle_beta   90.00
_cell.angle_gamma   90.00
#
_symmetry.space_group_name_H-M   'P 1'
#
loop_
_entity.id
_entity.type
_entity.pdbx_description
1 polymer ?
#
loop_
_entity_poly.entity_id
_entity_poly.type
_entity_poly.pdbx_seq_one_letter_code
_entity_poly.pdbx_strand_id
1 'polypeptide(L)'
;MSVLVLVAAAVAEVLGDLGMRRGIAGHVGGYAAGILLLAGYGLLVNRPALDFGRALGLYIAVFFVVSQVVAFLWFGERPAPSLLAGGALIVAGGLVIHLIR
;
A
#
# COMPACT_ATOMS: atom_id res chain seq x y z
N MET A 1 -5.54 15.04 -9.23
CA MET A 1 -5.63 13.67 -8.68
C MET A 1 -5.48 13.75 -7.17
N SER A 2 -6.28 13.02 -6.49
CA SER A 2 -6.29 13.07 -5.03
C SER A 2 -5.37 12.02 -4.43
N VAL A 3 -4.50 12.45 -3.53
CA VAL A 3 -3.69 11.54 -2.72
C VAL A 3 -4.59 10.60 -1.90
N LEU A 4 -5.81 11.06 -1.57
CA LEU A 4 -6.77 10.23 -0.85
C LEU A 4 -7.16 8.97 -1.61
N VAL A 5 -7.24 9.03 -2.94
CA VAL A 5 -7.52 7.85 -3.76
C VAL A 5 -6.37 6.84 -3.63
N LEU A 6 -5.13 7.32 -3.64
CA LEU A 6 -3.98 6.45 -3.47
C LEU A 6 -3.91 5.85 -2.06
N VAL A 7 -4.27 6.63 -1.05
CA VAL A 7 -4.34 6.11 0.32
C VAL A 7 -5.42 5.03 0.44
N ALA A 8 -6.60 5.28 -0.14
CA ALA A 8 -7.67 4.29 -0.13
C ALA A 8 -7.24 2.99 -0.85
N ALA A 9 -6.57 3.13 -1.99
CA ALA A 9 -6.04 1.98 -2.73
C ALA A 9 -5.01 1.23 -1.89
N ALA A 10 -4.12 1.96 -1.20
CA ALA A 10 -3.10 1.35 -0.36
C ALA A 10 -3.70 0.59 0.81
N VAL A 11 -4.72 1.16 1.47
CA VAL A 11 -5.43 0.48 2.54
C VAL A 11 -6.07 -0.81 2.02
N ALA A 12 -6.73 -0.74 0.87
CA ALA A 12 -7.36 -1.92 0.27
C ALA A 12 -6.32 -3.00 -0.03
N GLU A 13 -5.16 -2.62 -0.59
CA GLU A 13 -4.13 -3.60 -0.92
C GLU A 13 -3.50 -4.21 0.34
N VAL A 14 -3.17 -3.39 1.33
CA VAL A 14 -2.56 -3.89 2.56
C VAL A 14 -3.52 -4.82 3.30
N LEU A 15 -4.79 -4.43 3.42
CA LEU A 15 -5.80 -5.29 4.05
C LEU A 15 -6.09 -6.53 3.22
N GLY A 16 -6.01 -6.41 1.90
CA GLY A 16 -6.12 -7.57 1.00
C GLY A 16 -4.99 -8.57 1.23
N ASP A 17 -3.75 -8.08 1.33
CA ASP A 17 -2.60 -8.92 1.66
C ASP A 17 -2.78 -9.58 3.02
N LEU A 18 -3.27 -8.84 4.00
CA LEU A 18 -3.55 -9.38 5.33
C LEU A 18 -4.58 -10.51 5.25
N GLY A 19 -5.65 -10.30 4.45
CA GLY A 19 -6.66 -11.34 4.24
C GLY A 19 -6.06 -12.60 3.63
N MET A 20 -5.18 -12.45 2.64
CA MET A 20 -4.51 -13.60 2.02
C MET A 20 -3.63 -14.32 3.04
N ARG A 21 -2.89 -13.60 3.88
CA ARG A 21 -2.11 -14.21 4.95
C ARG A 21 -2.97 -15.04 5.90
N ARG A 22 -4.11 -14.50 6.28
CA ARG A 22 -5.03 -15.22 7.19
C ARG A 22 -5.60 -16.45 6.51
N GLY A 23 -5.90 -16.37 5.22
CA GLY A 23 -6.34 -17.52 4.45
C GLY A 23 -5.30 -18.65 4.45
N ILE A 24 -4.05 -18.29 4.21
CA ILE A 24 -2.93 -19.24 4.23
C ILE A 24 -2.75 -19.84 5.62
N ALA A 25 -3.00 -19.07 6.67
CA ALA A 25 -2.87 -19.53 8.05
C ALA A 25 -4.05 -20.41 8.52
N GLY A 26 -5.04 -20.65 7.66
CA GLY A 26 -6.15 -21.56 7.96
C GLY A 26 -7.51 -20.89 8.08
N HIS A 27 -7.58 -19.55 8.05
CA HIS A 27 -8.83 -18.82 8.10
C HIS A 27 -9.33 -18.59 6.66
N VAL A 28 -9.95 -19.62 6.10
CA VAL A 28 -10.26 -19.70 4.66
C VAL A 28 -11.07 -18.51 4.14
N GLY A 29 -11.96 -17.95 4.97
CA GLY A 29 -12.70 -16.72 4.61
C GLY A 29 -11.81 -15.54 4.30
N GLY A 30 -10.55 -15.53 4.80
CA GLY A 30 -9.58 -14.51 4.49
C GLY A 30 -9.23 -14.41 3.00
N TYR A 31 -9.27 -15.52 2.28
CA TYR A 31 -9.04 -15.50 0.83
C TYR A 31 -10.11 -14.69 0.11
N ALA A 32 -11.38 -14.89 0.43
CA ALA A 32 -12.47 -14.16 -0.23
C ALA A 32 -12.35 -12.66 0.05
N ALA A 33 -12.15 -12.28 1.30
CA ALA A 33 -11.99 -10.87 1.67
C ALA A 33 -10.74 -10.28 1.01
N GLY A 34 -9.62 -11.02 1.01
CA GLY A 34 -8.38 -10.59 0.39
C GLY A 34 -8.52 -10.35 -1.10
N ILE A 35 -9.14 -11.27 -1.82
CA ILE A 35 -9.36 -11.16 -3.26
C ILE A 35 -10.22 -9.94 -3.59
N LEU A 36 -11.31 -9.73 -2.85
CA LEU A 36 -12.18 -8.57 -3.08
C LEU A 36 -11.46 -7.25 -2.83
N LEU A 37 -10.67 -7.19 -1.76
CA LEU A 37 -9.92 -5.99 -1.44
C LEU A 37 -8.82 -5.71 -2.46
N LEU A 38 -8.13 -6.74 -2.94
CA LEU A 38 -7.11 -6.57 -3.98
C LEU A 38 -7.71 -6.14 -5.31
N ALA A 39 -8.91 -6.65 -5.65
CA ALA A 39 -9.62 -6.18 -6.84
C ALA A 39 -10.02 -4.71 -6.69
N GLY A 40 -10.50 -4.32 -5.50
CA GLY A 40 -10.84 -2.94 -5.19
C GLY A 40 -9.63 -2.01 -5.29
N TYR A 41 -8.49 -2.44 -4.78
CA TYR A 41 -7.25 -1.71 -4.93
C TYR A 41 -6.94 -1.45 -6.41
N GLY A 42 -7.02 -2.49 -7.24
CA GLY A 42 -6.71 -2.36 -8.67
C GLY A 42 -7.61 -1.36 -9.37
N LEU A 43 -8.89 -1.35 -9.02
CA LEU A 43 -9.83 -0.37 -9.57
C LEU A 43 -9.51 1.05 -9.11
N LEU A 44 -9.13 1.22 -7.85
CA LEU A 44 -8.84 2.55 -7.30
C LEU A 44 -7.53 3.12 -7.82
N VAL A 45 -6.46 2.33 -7.84
CA VAL A 45 -5.12 2.83 -8.21
C VAL A 45 -5.05 3.21 -9.67
N ASN A 46 -5.92 2.66 -10.51
CA ASN A 46 -5.93 2.94 -11.95
C ASN A 46 -6.93 4.05 -12.35
N ARG A 47 -7.63 4.64 -11.39
CA ARG A 47 -8.55 5.74 -11.66
C ARG A 47 -7.89 7.08 -11.96
N PRO A 48 -6.80 7.46 -11.26
CA PRO A 48 -6.20 8.78 -11.47
C PRO A 48 -5.79 9.02 -12.92
N ALA A 49 -5.92 10.27 -13.35
CA ALA A 49 -5.54 10.69 -14.70
C ALA A 49 -4.03 10.99 -14.80
N LEU A 50 -3.21 10.25 -14.09
CA LEU A 50 -1.75 10.34 -14.15
C LEU A 50 -1.22 9.29 -15.12
N ASP A 51 -0.03 9.55 -15.64
CA ASP A 51 0.68 8.54 -16.40
C ASP A 51 0.86 7.30 -15.54
N PHE A 52 0.82 6.14 -16.17
CA PHE A 52 0.89 4.85 -15.47
C PHE A 52 2.11 4.76 -14.56
N GLY A 53 3.29 5.08 -15.09
CA GLY A 53 4.53 5.02 -14.30
C GLY A 53 4.54 6.01 -13.15
N ARG A 54 4.05 7.22 -13.38
CA ARG A 54 4.01 8.25 -12.34
C ARG A 54 3.03 7.87 -11.23
N ALA A 55 1.86 7.37 -11.62
CA ALA A 55 0.85 6.95 -10.64
C ALA A 55 1.39 5.82 -9.76
N LEU A 56 2.00 4.80 -10.34
CA LEU A 56 2.52 3.67 -9.59
C LEU A 56 3.75 4.05 -8.75
N GLY A 57 4.62 4.94 -9.28
CA GLY A 57 5.77 5.41 -8.51
C GLY A 57 5.34 6.16 -7.25
N LEU A 58 4.38 7.06 -7.39
CA LEU A 58 3.82 7.78 -6.24
C LEU A 58 3.11 6.82 -5.30
N TYR A 59 2.36 5.87 -5.85
CA TYR A 59 1.63 4.89 -5.07
C TYR A 59 2.55 4.05 -4.19
N ILE A 60 3.72 3.65 -4.69
CA ILE A 60 4.65 2.84 -3.91
C ILE A 60 5.02 3.53 -2.60
N ALA A 61 5.26 4.84 -2.62
CA ALA A 61 5.57 5.59 -1.40
C ALA A 61 4.38 5.59 -0.43
N VAL A 62 3.18 5.82 -0.93
CA VAL A 62 1.95 5.80 -0.12
C VAL A 62 1.74 4.40 0.45
N PHE A 63 1.86 3.38 -0.38
CA PHE A 63 1.71 1.99 0.04
C PHE A 63 2.68 1.63 1.15
N PHE A 64 3.94 2.04 1.01
CA PHE A 64 4.95 1.73 2.03
C PHE A 64 4.53 2.27 3.40
N VAL A 65 4.13 3.55 3.45
CA VAL A 65 3.72 4.19 4.71
C VAL A 65 2.52 3.46 5.30
N VAL A 66 1.49 3.19 4.49
CA VAL A 66 0.28 2.50 4.96
C VAL A 66 0.63 1.10 5.48
N SER A 67 1.50 0.39 4.77
CA SER A 67 1.87 -0.98 5.17
C SER A 67 2.59 -0.98 6.52
N GLN A 68 3.44 0.02 6.79
CA GLN A 68 4.15 0.10 8.07
C GLN A 68 3.19 0.44 9.22
N VAL A 69 2.23 1.31 8.98
CA VAL A 69 1.21 1.63 9.98
C VAL A 69 0.40 0.38 10.34
N VAL A 70 -0.04 -0.37 9.33
CA VAL A 70 -0.81 -1.60 9.58
C VAL A 70 0.05 -2.66 10.27
N ALA A 71 1.30 -2.82 9.86
CA ALA A 71 2.21 -3.78 10.49
C ALA A 71 2.39 -3.46 11.98
N PHE A 72 2.53 -2.18 12.31
CA PHE A 72 2.66 -1.77 13.70
C PHE A 72 1.37 -1.99 14.49
N LEU A 73 0.24 -1.54 13.94
CA LEU A 73 -1.04 -1.59 14.66
C LEU A 73 -1.59 -3.01 14.77
N TRP A 74 -1.43 -3.83 13.74
CA TRP A 74 -1.99 -5.18 13.72
C TRP A 74 -1.06 -6.22 14.30
N PHE A 75 0.22 -6.17 13.93
CA PHE A 75 1.19 -7.18 14.36
C PHE A 75 2.13 -6.71 15.48
N GLY A 76 2.08 -5.43 15.84
CA GLY A 76 3.01 -4.87 16.82
C GLY A 76 4.45 -4.80 16.31
N GLU A 77 4.65 -4.89 15.00
CA GLU A 77 5.99 -4.88 14.42
C GLU A 77 6.62 -3.50 14.52
N ARG A 78 7.88 -3.46 14.96
CA ARG A 78 8.66 -2.24 14.96
C ARG A 78 9.70 -2.32 13.86
N PRO A 79 9.78 -1.30 12.97
CA PRO A 79 10.70 -1.37 11.86
C PRO A 79 12.16 -1.38 12.32
N ALA A 80 12.95 -2.28 11.73
CA ALA A 80 14.39 -2.32 11.94
C ALA A 80 15.06 -1.06 11.35
N PRO A 81 16.26 -0.70 11.79
CA PRO A 81 16.95 0.47 11.21
C PRO A 81 17.10 0.41 9.69
N SER A 82 17.36 -0.78 9.13
CA SER A 82 17.45 -0.95 7.68
C SER A 82 16.14 -0.63 6.98
N LEU A 83 15.02 -1.03 7.58
CA LEU A 83 13.70 -0.73 7.02
C LEU A 83 13.39 0.76 7.09
N LEU A 84 13.79 1.42 8.18
CA LEU A 84 13.63 2.86 8.31
C LEU A 84 14.47 3.61 7.27
N ALA A 85 15.73 3.21 7.07
CA ALA A 85 16.60 3.84 6.08
C ALA A 85 16.08 3.65 4.66
N GLY A 86 15.74 2.42 4.29
CA GLY A 86 15.17 2.12 2.98
C GLY A 86 13.83 2.80 2.78
N GLY A 87 13.01 2.81 3.82
CA GLY A 87 11.71 3.49 3.79
C GLY A 87 11.84 4.99 3.59
N ALA A 88 12.85 5.61 4.22
CA ALA A 88 13.11 7.04 4.02
C ALA A 88 13.43 7.34 2.56
N LEU A 89 14.20 6.46 1.89
CA LEU A 89 14.48 6.61 0.47
C LEU A 89 13.22 6.46 -0.39
N ILE A 90 12.36 5.51 -0.05
CA ILE A 90 11.10 5.29 -0.77
C ILE A 90 10.21 6.54 -0.65
N VAL A 91 10.04 7.06 0.56
CA VAL A 91 9.21 8.24 0.80
C VAL A 91 9.81 9.47 0.11
N ALA A 92 11.12 9.65 0.21
CA ALA A 92 11.81 10.76 -0.46
C ALA A 92 11.60 10.68 -1.98
N GLY A 93 11.72 9.47 -2.56
CA GLY A 93 11.46 9.26 -3.99
C GLY A 93 10.02 9.62 -4.36
N GLY A 94 9.06 9.24 -3.54
CA GLY A 94 7.65 9.59 -3.74
C GLY A 94 7.41 11.10 -3.71
N LEU A 95 8.07 11.80 -2.77
CA LEU A 95 7.97 13.26 -2.70
C LEU A 95 8.55 13.91 -3.95
N VAL A 96 9.66 13.41 -4.46
CA VAL A 96 10.24 13.91 -5.71
C VAL A 96 9.25 13.75 -6.86
N ILE A 97 8.62 12.59 -6.98
CA ILE A 97 7.63 12.32 -8.03
C ILE A 97 6.43 13.26 -7.90
N HIS A 98 6.00 13.51 -6.67
CA HIS A 98 4.81 14.35 -6.41
C HIS A 98 5.09 15.83 -6.65
N LEU A 99 6.25 16.33 -6.19
CA LEU A 99 6.55 17.76 -6.18
C LEU A 99 7.23 18.24 -7.45
N ILE A 100 7.99 17.38 -8.12
CA ILE A 100 8.77 17.76 -9.31
C ILE A 100 8.16 17.09 -10.54
N ARG A 101 7.97 17.88 -11.57
CA ARG A 101 7.41 17.38 -12.84
C ARG A 101 8.49 17.16 -13.87
#